data_e973be52794b618ae7a7e38d2b8f3def
#
_entry.id   e973be52794b618ae7a7e38d2b8f3def
#
_cell.length_a   1.000
_cell.length_b   1.000
_cell.length_c   1.000
_cell.angle_alpha   90.00
_cell.angle_beta   90.00
_cell.angle_gamma   90.00
#
_symmetry.space_group_name_H-M   'P 1'
#
loop_
_entity.id
_entity.type
_entity.pdbx_description
1 polymer ?
#
loop_
_entity_poly.entity_id
_entity_poly.type
_entity_poly.pdbx_seq_one_letter_code
_entity_poly.pdbx_strand_id
1 'polypeptide(L)'
;LPDGDVPFICGPVSPEDLVPVPDSPWVLAAGMEDDGYLYAIDARDHQSTVLFPTATYHSKPDAAFSSCGGPVTGGFQPHGLSLRSGSNGRHTLYVVRHGAREAIEVFEVDARSGTPSLTWTGCAAAPEGVRFNSVTALPGQGFAATHFATPVGRLWEWQPGAGWSEVPGSEWNGPNGLVSSPD
;
A
#
# COMPACT_ATOMS: atom_id res chain seq x y z
N LEU A 1 19.56 16.42 -10.93
CA LEU A 1 19.77 16.89 -12.31
C LEU A 1 19.31 15.81 -13.28
N PRO A 2 18.67 16.15 -14.42
CA PRO A 2 18.32 15.19 -15.46
C PRO A 2 19.55 14.38 -15.92
N ASP A 3 19.34 13.15 -16.34
CA ASP A 3 20.34 12.33 -17.04
C ASP A 3 20.03 12.36 -18.54
N GLY A 4 20.71 13.22 -19.26
CA GLY A 4 20.36 13.51 -20.65
C GLY A 4 18.95 14.13 -20.77
N ASP A 5 18.09 13.48 -21.55
CA ASP A 5 16.69 13.92 -21.75
C ASP A 5 15.69 13.26 -20.74
N VAL A 6 16.17 12.52 -19.76
CA VAL A 6 15.34 11.87 -18.73
C VAL A 6 15.21 12.78 -17.51
N PRO A 7 14.05 13.36 -17.24
CA PRO A 7 13.82 14.14 -16.03
C PRO A 7 13.68 13.20 -14.82
N PHE A 8 14.20 13.64 -13.67
CA PHE A 8 14.00 12.96 -12.39
C PHE A 8 12.86 13.60 -11.60
N ILE A 9 12.09 12.76 -10.92
CA ILE A 9 11.13 13.18 -9.91
C ILE A 9 11.87 13.26 -8.58
N CYS A 10 11.87 14.44 -7.97
CA CYS A 10 12.47 14.69 -6.67
C CYS A 10 11.40 14.74 -5.58
N GLY A 11 11.82 14.42 -4.33
CA GLY A 11 10.95 14.51 -3.16
C GLY A 11 10.71 13.18 -2.47
N PRO A 12 10.22 12.11 -3.15
CA PRO A 12 10.12 10.79 -2.52
C PRO A 12 11.49 10.30 -2.06
N VAL A 13 11.54 9.80 -0.82
CA VAL A 13 12.75 9.21 -0.23
C VAL A 13 12.58 7.69 -0.25
N SER A 14 13.60 6.97 -0.71
CA SER A 14 13.60 5.51 -0.86
C SER A 14 12.28 4.96 -1.46
N PRO A 15 11.85 5.46 -2.63
CA PRO A 15 10.63 4.97 -3.26
C PRO A 15 10.80 3.49 -3.62
N GLU A 16 9.95 2.64 -3.06
CA GLU A 16 10.05 1.19 -3.19
C GLU A 16 8.98 0.63 -4.12
N ASP A 17 7.74 1.12 -4.01
CA ASP A 17 6.64 0.69 -4.87
C ASP A 17 5.81 1.88 -5.37
N LEU A 18 5.19 1.69 -6.54
CA LEU A 18 4.47 2.72 -7.28
C LEU A 18 3.18 2.14 -7.85
N VAL A 19 2.07 2.86 -7.71
CA VAL A 19 0.80 2.45 -8.32
C VAL A 19 0.10 3.64 -8.98
N PRO A 20 -0.30 3.53 -10.28
CA PRO A 20 -1.05 4.59 -10.94
C PRO A 20 -2.48 4.68 -10.39
N VAL A 21 -3.00 5.90 -10.30
CA VAL A 21 -4.41 6.16 -9.98
C VAL A 21 -5.19 6.21 -11.29
N PRO A 22 -6.17 5.31 -11.51
CA PRO A 22 -6.91 5.22 -12.77
C PRO A 22 -7.57 6.55 -13.16
N ASP A 23 -7.62 6.81 -14.46
CA ASP A 23 -8.25 7.98 -15.08
C ASP A 23 -7.73 9.33 -14.54
N SER A 24 -6.49 9.35 -14.07
CA SER A 24 -5.86 10.54 -13.48
C SER A 24 -4.38 10.64 -13.85
N PRO A 25 -3.74 11.79 -13.69
CA PRO A 25 -2.30 11.93 -13.89
C PRO A 25 -1.47 11.50 -12.67
N TRP A 26 -2.09 10.96 -11.64
CA TRP A 26 -1.43 10.69 -10.36
C TRP A 26 -0.84 9.28 -10.28
N VAL A 27 0.35 9.21 -9.68
CA VAL A 27 0.99 7.97 -9.25
C VAL A 27 1.20 8.06 -7.73
N LEU A 28 0.78 7.03 -6.99
CA LEU A 28 1.09 6.92 -5.56
C LEU A 28 2.40 6.18 -5.40
N ALA A 29 3.20 6.59 -4.42
CA ALA A 29 4.49 5.97 -4.13
C ALA A 29 4.64 5.70 -2.63
N ALA A 30 5.26 4.57 -2.29
CA ALA A 30 5.68 4.22 -0.94
C ALA A 30 7.16 4.58 -0.76
N GLY A 31 7.48 5.43 0.21
CA GLY A 31 8.86 5.73 0.61
C GLY A 31 9.24 4.90 1.83
N MET A 32 10.06 3.87 1.62
CA MET A 32 10.43 2.87 2.62
C MET A 32 11.56 3.35 3.54
N GLU A 33 11.25 4.29 4.40
CA GLU A 33 12.13 4.77 5.48
C GLU A 33 11.51 4.44 6.84
N ASP A 34 12.27 4.56 7.93
CA ASP A 34 11.80 4.24 9.29
C ASP A 34 10.59 5.07 9.71
N ASP A 35 10.55 6.34 9.34
CA ASP A 35 9.41 7.24 9.41
C ASP A 35 9.05 7.72 7.99
N GLY A 36 8.74 6.76 7.11
CA GLY A 36 8.47 6.98 5.71
C GLY A 36 7.10 7.57 5.43
N TYR A 37 6.85 7.82 4.14
CA TYR A 37 5.65 8.52 3.68
C TYR A 37 5.02 7.83 2.48
N LEU A 38 3.72 8.03 2.32
CA LEU A 38 3.03 7.87 1.05
C LEU A 38 3.02 9.22 0.32
N TYR A 39 3.31 9.17 -0.96
CA TYR A 39 3.38 10.35 -1.82
C TYR A 39 2.35 10.25 -2.95
N ALA A 40 1.87 11.40 -3.42
CA ALA A 40 1.29 11.54 -4.75
C ALA A 40 2.30 12.24 -5.65
N ILE A 41 2.48 11.72 -6.85
CA ILE A 41 3.34 12.27 -7.89
C ILE A 41 2.45 12.66 -9.07
N ASP A 42 2.49 13.93 -9.49
CA ASP A 42 1.82 14.37 -10.70
C ASP A 42 2.70 14.07 -11.92
N ALA A 43 2.25 13.18 -12.79
CA ALA A 43 2.99 12.77 -13.98
C ALA A 43 3.10 13.88 -15.05
N ARG A 44 2.35 15.00 -14.90
CA ARG A 44 2.37 16.12 -15.86
C ARG A 44 3.51 17.10 -15.59
N ASP A 45 3.78 17.40 -14.34
CA ASP A 45 4.78 18.38 -13.92
C ASP A 45 5.89 17.80 -13.03
N HIS A 46 5.81 16.49 -12.75
CA HIS A 46 6.77 15.72 -11.96
C HIS A 46 6.94 16.22 -10.51
N GLN A 47 5.90 16.88 -9.98
CA GLN A 47 5.89 17.30 -8.59
C GLN A 47 5.39 16.19 -7.68
N SER A 48 5.99 16.08 -6.51
CA SER A 48 5.55 15.14 -5.47
C SER A 48 4.97 15.87 -4.26
N THR A 49 3.96 15.28 -3.65
CA THR A 49 3.31 15.78 -2.43
C THR A 49 3.19 14.64 -1.42
N VAL A 50 3.53 14.90 -0.16
CA VAL A 50 3.29 13.94 0.93
C VAL A 50 1.79 13.85 1.21
N LEU A 51 1.27 12.62 1.21
CA LEU A 51 -0.14 12.34 1.52
C LEU A 51 -0.33 11.81 2.93
N PHE A 52 0.62 10.98 3.42
CA PHE A 52 0.49 10.33 4.72
C PHE A 52 1.85 9.81 5.23
N PRO A 53 2.14 9.82 6.57
CA PRO A 53 1.35 10.54 7.58
C PRO A 53 1.52 12.05 7.47
N THR A 54 0.51 12.80 7.89
CA THR A 54 0.55 14.25 8.00
C THR A 54 0.06 14.68 9.40
N ALA A 55 0.31 15.92 9.80
CA ALA A 55 -0.13 16.43 11.10
C ALA A 55 -1.66 16.33 11.28
N THR A 56 -2.41 16.38 10.18
CA THR A 56 -3.87 16.28 10.17
C THR A 56 -4.29 15.25 9.12
N TYR A 57 -4.30 13.98 9.44
CA TYR A 57 -4.83 12.95 8.56
C TYR A 57 -6.31 12.64 8.87
N HIS A 58 -7.02 12.13 7.88
CA HIS A 58 -8.40 11.70 8.03
C HIS A 58 -8.47 10.21 8.38
N SER A 59 -9.38 9.88 9.30
CA SER A 59 -9.65 8.49 9.69
C SER A 59 -11.15 8.24 9.70
N LYS A 60 -11.56 7.14 9.06
CA LYS A 60 -12.95 6.65 9.04
C LYS A 60 -12.92 5.13 9.12
N PRO A 61 -12.81 4.55 10.33
CA PRO A 61 -12.68 3.11 10.50
C PRO A 61 -13.82 2.32 9.86
N ASP A 62 -13.46 1.27 9.12
CA ASP A 62 -14.36 0.28 8.56
C ASP A 62 -14.26 -1.02 9.38
N ALA A 63 -15.40 -1.57 9.78
CA ALA A 63 -15.47 -2.79 10.57
C ALA A 63 -14.80 -3.99 9.88
N ALA A 64 -14.77 -4.01 8.55
CA ALA A 64 -14.08 -5.05 7.78
C ALA A 64 -12.56 -5.08 8.06
N PHE A 65 -11.94 -3.94 8.40
CA PHE A 65 -10.49 -3.80 8.59
C PHE A 65 -10.13 -3.40 10.03
N SER A 66 -10.75 -4.03 11.02
CA SER A 66 -10.67 -3.63 12.44
C SER A 66 -9.61 -4.38 13.27
N SER A 67 -8.71 -5.15 12.65
CA SER A 67 -7.77 -6.00 13.40
C SER A 67 -6.61 -5.25 14.08
N CYS A 68 -6.46 -3.96 13.82
CA CYS A 68 -5.44 -3.13 14.49
C CYS A 68 -6.07 -2.12 15.45
N GLY A 69 -5.34 -1.77 16.50
CA GLY A 69 -5.80 -0.87 17.56
C GLY A 69 -5.89 0.62 17.19
N GLY A 70 -6.11 0.97 15.92
CA GLY A 70 -6.28 2.36 15.48
C GLY A 70 -5.28 2.79 14.41
N PRO A 71 -5.35 4.07 14.00
CA PRO A 71 -4.49 4.60 12.94
C PRO A 71 -3.01 4.61 13.31
N VAL A 72 -2.19 4.87 12.31
CA VAL A 72 -0.74 4.99 12.44
C VAL A 72 -0.38 6.22 13.26
N THR A 73 0.46 6.05 14.28
CA THR A 73 0.92 7.13 15.15
C THR A 73 2.43 7.33 15.15
N GLY A 74 3.18 6.56 14.37
CA GLY A 74 4.64 6.62 14.25
C GLY A 74 5.22 5.30 13.74
N GLY A 75 6.50 5.28 13.44
CA GLY A 75 7.18 4.11 12.89
C GLY A 75 6.45 3.58 11.64
N PHE A 76 6.07 4.46 10.73
CA PHE A 76 5.41 4.09 9.47
C PHE A 76 6.46 3.85 8.41
N GLN A 77 6.62 2.60 8.01
CA GLN A 77 7.55 2.18 6.99
C GLN A 77 6.75 1.50 5.86
N PRO A 78 6.21 2.28 4.90
CA PRO A 78 5.41 1.74 3.81
C PRO A 78 6.29 1.04 2.78
N HIS A 79 5.79 -0.09 2.25
CA HIS A 79 6.51 -0.95 1.30
C HIS A 79 5.62 -1.20 0.07
N GLY A 80 5.18 -2.43 -0.17
CA GLY A 80 4.34 -2.79 -1.31
C GLY A 80 2.97 -2.08 -1.32
N LEU A 81 2.51 -1.70 -2.50
CA LEU A 81 1.25 -1.01 -2.75
C LEU A 81 0.34 -1.81 -3.67
N SER A 82 -0.96 -1.72 -3.45
CA SER A 82 -1.96 -2.16 -4.43
C SER A 82 -3.18 -1.27 -4.40
N LEU A 83 -3.62 -0.80 -5.55
CA LEU A 83 -4.81 0.01 -5.68
C LEU A 83 -5.95 -0.79 -6.30
N ARG A 84 -7.03 -0.97 -5.55
CA ARG A 84 -8.30 -1.45 -6.10
C ARG A 84 -9.04 -0.27 -6.70
N SER A 85 -9.27 -0.34 -8.01
CA SER A 85 -10.10 0.64 -8.70
C SER A 85 -11.51 0.63 -8.16
N GLY A 86 -12.04 1.80 -7.86
CA GLY A 86 -13.43 2.01 -7.48
C GLY A 86 -14.12 2.89 -8.52
N SER A 87 -15.29 3.40 -8.17
CA SER A 87 -16.07 4.26 -9.04
C SER A 87 -15.93 5.74 -8.69
N ASN A 88 -16.15 6.60 -9.68
CA ASN A 88 -16.21 8.05 -9.49
C ASN A 88 -14.94 8.64 -8.81
N GLY A 89 -13.75 8.19 -9.20
CA GLY A 89 -12.48 8.69 -8.67
C GLY A 89 -12.23 8.36 -7.19
N ARG A 90 -12.94 7.39 -6.64
CA ARG A 90 -12.68 6.82 -5.31
C ARG A 90 -12.15 5.41 -5.45
N HIS A 91 -11.05 5.11 -4.78
CA HIS A 91 -10.34 3.85 -4.86
C HIS A 91 -9.98 3.35 -3.46
N THR A 92 -9.53 2.09 -3.34
CA THR A 92 -8.99 1.56 -2.09
C THR A 92 -7.52 1.25 -2.29
N LEU A 93 -6.65 1.82 -1.45
CA LEU A 93 -5.22 1.55 -1.42
C LEU A 93 -4.89 0.60 -0.26
N TYR A 94 -4.19 -0.48 -0.59
CA TYR A 94 -3.59 -1.40 0.36
C TYR A 94 -2.09 -1.12 0.42
N VAL A 95 -1.56 -1.04 1.63
CA VAL A 95 -0.16 -0.68 1.88
C VAL A 95 0.46 -1.69 2.83
N VAL A 96 1.47 -2.41 2.38
CA VAL A 96 2.33 -3.15 3.30
C VAL A 96 3.01 -2.17 4.23
N ARG A 97 2.91 -2.39 5.52
CA ARG A 97 3.55 -1.56 6.54
C ARG A 97 4.42 -2.36 7.45
N HIS A 98 5.62 -1.81 7.71
CA HIS A 98 6.55 -2.24 8.75
C HIS A 98 6.70 -1.17 9.84
N GLY A 99 7.66 -1.37 10.73
CA GLY A 99 7.98 -0.44 11.80
C GLY A 99 7.24 -0.77 13.09
N ALA A 100 6.40 0.12 13.60
CA ALA A 100 5.73 -0.09 14.89
C ALA A 100 4.73 -1.27 14.88
N ARG A 101 4.31 -1.72 13.72
CA ARG A 101 3.53 -2.97 13.52
C ARG A 101 3.71 -3.51 12.11
N GLU A 102 3.55 -4.83 11.95
CA GLU A 102 3.42 -5.48 10.65
C GLU A 102 1.94 -5.59 10.30
N ALA A 103 1.54 -5.02 9.17
CA ALA A 103 0.14 -4.99 8.76
C ALA A 103 -0.01 -4.66 7.27
N ILE A 104 -1.20 -4.91 6.72
CA ILE A 104 -1.68 -4.21 5.52
C ILE A 104 -2.59 -3.07 6.00
N GLU A 105 -2.14 -1.84 5.82
CA GLU A 105 -2.95 -0.64 6.07
C GLU A 105 -3.90 -0.41 4.89
N VAL A 106 -5.09 0.08 5.18
CA VAL A 106 -6.12 0.30 4.17
C VAL A 106 -6.57 1.75 4.18
N PHE A 107 -6.56 2.37 3.00
CA PHE A 107 -6.97 3.76 2.80
C PHE A 107 -8.03 3.88 1.71
N GLU A 108 -9.00 4.75 1.91
CA GLU A 108 -9.76 5.33 0.80
C GLU A 108 -8.90 6.41 0.14
N VAL A 109 -8.78 6.32 -1.20
CA VAL A 109 -8.16 7.35 -2.04
C VAL A 109 -9.27 8.15 -2.69
N ASP A 110 -9.28 9.46 -2.51
CA ASP A 110 -10.19 10.37 -3.22
C ASP A 110 -9.37 11.20 -4.22
N ALA A 111 -9.53 10.89 -5.51
CA ALA A 111 -8.84 11.52 -6.63
C ALA A 111 -9.78 12.36 -7.53
N ARG A 112 -10.96 12.76 -7.02
CA ARG A 112 -11.98 13.46 -7.81
C ARG A 112 -11.61 14.89 -8.18
N SER A 113 -10.74 15.52 -7.41
CA SER A 113 -10.35 16.91 -7.65
C SER A 113 -8.95 17.22 -7.11
N GLY A 114 -8.07 17.70 -7.98
CA GLY A 114 -6.70 18.09 -7.58
C GLY A 114 -5.84 16.95 -7.11
N THR A 115 -4.94 17.23 -6.17
CA THR A 115 -4.08 16.22 -5.52
C THR A 115 -4.95 15.19 -4.78
N PRO A 116 -4.68 13.88 -4.93
CA PRO A 116 -5.39 12.86 -4.19
C PRO A 116 -5.30 13.05 -2.67
N SER A 117 -6.33 12.66 -1.96
CA SER A 117 -6.32 12.62 -0.50
C SER A 117 -6.50 11.19 0.00
N LEU A 118 -5.93 10.89 1.18
CA LEU A 118 -6.03 9.60 1.84
C LEU A 118 -6.88 9.71 3.10
N THR A 119 -7.82 8.77 3.27
CA THR A 119 -8.53 8.54 4.52
C THR A 119 -8.22 7.13 5.00
N TRP A 120 -7.60 7.01 6.18
CA TRP A 120 -7.34 5.70 6.77
C TRP A 120 -8.67 5.03 7.16
N THR A 121 -8.88 3.79 6.69
CA THR A 121 -10.11 3.03 6.96
C THR A 121 -9.89 1.83 7.87
N GLY A 122 -8.65 1.43 8.07
CA GLY A 122 -8.32 0.31 8.95
C GLY A 122 -7.06 -0.42 8.54
N CYS A 123 -6.90 -1.61 9.06
CA CYS A 123 -5.79 -2.48 8.69
C CYS A 123 -6.10 -3.96 8.97
N ALA A 124 -5.31 -4.83 8.34
CA ALA A 124 -5.20 -6.24 8.68
C ALA A 124 -3.81 -6.48 9.30
N ALA A 125 -3.75 -6.71 10.61
CA ALA A 125 -2.51 -7.05 11.30
C ALA A 125 -1.95 -8.37 10.76
N ALA A 126 -0.64 -8.43 10.49
CA ALA A 126 0.00 -9.65 10.04
C ALA A 126 -0.08 -10.75 11.10
N PRO A 127 -0.13 -12.03 10.70
CA PRO A 127 0.08 -13.13 11.63
C PRO A 127 1.44 -13.05 12.32
N GLU A 128 1.56 -13.63 13.50
CA GLU A 128 2.80 -13.63 14.27
C GLU A 128 3.98 -14.22 13.46
N GLY A 129 5.10 -13.50 13.42
CA GLY A 129 6.30 -13.89 12.68
C GLY A 129 6.21 -13.69 11.15
N VAL A 130 5.10 -13.19 10.62
CA VAL A 130 4.94 -12.91 9.19
C VAL A 130 5.31 -11.47 8.90
N ARG A 131 6.23 -11.28 7.95
CA ARG A 131 6.60 -9.98 7.41
C ARG A 131 6.29 -9.95 5.92
N PHE A 132 5.36 -9.07 5.54
CA PHE A 132 4.95 -8.95 4.15
C PHE A 132 5.93 -8.10 3.34
N ASN A 133 5.99 -8.32 2.02
CA ASN A 133 6.78 -7.53 1.09
C ASN A 133 5.86 -6.82 0.08
N SER A 134 5.02 -7.56 -0.61
CA SER A 134 4.10 -7.02 -1.61
C SER A 134 2.66 -7.42 -1.31
N VAL A 135 1.71 -6.67 -1.85
CA VAL A 135 0.28 -6.90 -1.71
C VAL A 135 -0.42 -6.76 -3.05
N THR A 136 -1.47 -7.53 -3.30
CA THR A 136 -2.37 -7.34 -4.45
C THR A 136 -3.82 -7.45 -4.03
N ALA A 137 -4.66 -6.57 -4.59
CA ALA A 137 -6.10 -6.59 -4.35
C ALA A 137 -6.75 -7.82 -4.99
N LEU A 138 -7.66 -8.47 -4.26
CA LEU A 138 -8.49 -9.57 -4.72
C LEU A 138 -9.97 -9.16 -4.76
N PRO A 139 -10.86 -9.89 -5.44
CA PRO A 139 -12.30 -9.65 -5.39
C PRO A 139 -12.86 -9.60 -3.95
N GLY A 140 -13.96 -8.90 -3.74
CA GLY A 140 -14.71 -8.91 -2.47
C GLY A 140 -14.02 -8.21 -1.29
N GLN A 141 -13.21 -7.19 -1.51
CA GLN A 141 -12.42 -6.48 -0.50
C GLN A 141 -11.25 -7.29 0.11
N GLY A 142 -11.00 -8.51 -0.36
CA GLY A 142 -9.83 -9.30 0.01
C GLY A 142 -8.54 -8.80 -0.64
N PHE A 143 -7.42 -9.35 -0.21
CA PHE A 143 -6.11 -9.12 -0.81
C PHE A 143 -5.20 -10.31 -0.51
N ALA A 144 -4.15 -10.48 -1.34
CA ALA A 144 -3.08 -11.42 -1.09
C ALA A 144 -1.77 -10.66 -0.86
N ALA A 145 -0.86 -11.25 -0.08
CA ALA A 145 0.42 -10.65 0.23
C ALA A 145 1.54 -11.71 0.27
N THR A 146 2.73 -11.36 -0.22
CA THR A 146 3.90 -12.22 -0.13
C THR A 146 4.56 -12.05 1.22
N HIS A 147 4.79 -13.17 1.94
CA HIS A 147 5.68 -13.23 3.09
C HIS A 147 7.09 -13.49 2.57
N PHE A 148 7.92 -12.45 2.57
CA PHE A 148 9.31 -12.56 2.18
C PHE A 148 10.12 -13.29 3.26
N ALA A 149 10.56 -14.50 2.98
CA ALA A 149 11.47 -15.27 3.84
C ALA A 149 12.37 -16.17 3.01
N THR A 150 13.58 -16.44 3.52
CA THR A 150 14.54 -17.36 2.93
C THR A 150 14.90 -18.43 3.94
N PRO A 151 14.98 -19.70 3.56
CA PRO A 151 14.82 -20.25 2.20
C PRO A 151 13.36 -20.40 1.75
N VAL A 152 12.37 -20.20 2.63
CA VAL A 152 10.96 -20.47 2.33
C VAL A 152 10.08 -19.32 2.80
N GLY A 153 9.60 -18.53 1.84
CA GLY A 153 8.49 -17.60 2.01
C GLY A 153 7.19 -18.19 1.46
N ARG A 154 6.09 -17.45 1.58
CA ARG A 154 4.75 -17.93 1.21
C ARG A 154 3.87 -16.81 0.72
N LEU A 155 2.76 -17.18 0.06
CA LEU A 155 1.64 -16.31 -0.24
C LEU A 155 0.58 -16.48 0.86
N TRP A 156 0.06 -15.36 1.32
CA TRP A 156 -1.05 -15.28 2.26
C TRP A 156 -2.22 -14.57 1.61
N GLU A 157 -3.42 -15.04 1.91
CA GLU A 157 -4.66 -14.41 1.50
C GLU A 157 -5.42 -13.93 2.74
N TRP A 158 -6.03 -12.74 2.63
CA TRP A 158 -6.90 -12.19 3.64
C TRP A 158 -8.28 -11.88 3.07
N GLN A 159 -9.30 -12.26 3.83
CA GLN A 159 -10.70 -11.97 3.48
C GLN A 159 -11.43 -11.37 4.68
N PRO A 160 -12.36 -10.38 4.46
CA PRO A 160 -13.20 -9.85 5.50
C PRO A 160 -13.95 -10.97 6.25
N GLY A 161 -13.90 -10.93 7.59
CA GLY A 161 -14.56 -11.90 8.44
C GLY A 161 -13.89 -13.26 8.58
N ALA A 162 -13.03 -13.66 7.64
CA ALA A 162 -12.25 -14.90 7.70
C ALA A 162 -10.81 -14.67 8.23
N GLY A 163 -10.24 -13.48 7.99
CA GLY A 163 -8.86 -13.16 8.33
C GLY A 163 -7.84 -13.76 7.37
N TRP A 164 -6.64 -14.04 7.87
CA TRP A 164 -5.52 -14.56 7.10
C TRP A 164 -5.55 -16.08 6.96
N SER A 165 -5.15 -16.56 5.78
CA SER A 165 -4.84 -17.97 5.51
C SER A 165 -3.63 -18.09 4.59
N GLU A 166 -2.78 -19.11 4.80
CA GLU A 166 -1.73 -19.45 3.85
C GLU A 166 -2.34 -20.04 2.58
N VAL A 167 -1.79 -19.67 1.42
CA VAL A 167 -2.16 -20.28 0.14
C VAL A 167 -1.38 -21.58 -0.02
N PRO A 168 -2.02 -22.75 -0.07
CA PRO A 168 -1.35 -24.02 -0.19
C PRO A 168 -0.49 -24.13 -1.46
N GLY A 169 0.72 -24.67 -1.35
CA GLY A 169 1.64 -24.85 -2.48
C GLY A 169 2.33 -23.58 -2.94
N SER A 170 2.32 -22.52 -2.11
CA SER A 170 2.96 -21.24 -2.40
C SER A 170 4.32 -21.05 -1.75
N GLU A 171 5.01 -22.13 -1.45
CA GLU A 171 6.34 -22.10 -0.87
C GLU A 171 7.41 -21.75 -1.91
N TRP A 172 8.01 -20.56 -1.78
CA TRP A 172 9.11 -20.11 -2.64
C TRP A 172 10.25 -19.50 -1.83
N ASN A 173 11.43 -19.50 -2.42
CA ASN A 173 12.57 -18.82 -1.83
C ASN A 173 12.48 -17.31 -2.12
N GLY A 174 12.21 -16.51 -1.10
CA GLY A 174 12.19 -15.06 -1.17
C GLY A 174 11.14 -14.48 -2.13
N PRO A 175 9.84 -14.85 -2.03
CA PRO A 175 8.82 -14.26 -2.87
C PRO A 175 8.74 -12.76 -2.59
N ASN A 176 8.86 -11.93 -3.64
CA ASN A 176 8.92 -10.48 -3.54
C ASN A 176 7.65 -9.88 -4.16
N GLY A 177 7.73 -9.31 -5.35
CA GLY A 177 6.62 -8.65 -6.02
C GLY A 177 5.42 -9.55 -6.28
N LEU A 178 4.21 -8.98 -6.24
CA LEU A 178 2.95 -9.68 -6.45
C LEU A 178 1.99 -8.81 -7.27
N VAL A 179 1.34 -9.42 -8.24
CA VAL A 179 0.29 -8.79 -9.03
C VAL A 179 -0.78 -9.82 -9.38
N SER A 180 -2.05 -9.42 -9.38
CA SER A 180 -3.14 -10.23 -9.90
C SER A 180 -3.37 -9.94 -11.39
N SER A 181 -3.69 -10.98 -12.18
CA SER A 181 -4.21 -10.77 -13.53
C SER A 181 -5.64 -10.18 -13.48
N PRO A 182 -6.08 -9.49 -14.52
CA PRO A 182 -7.43 -8.93 -14.57
C PRO A 182 -8.54 -9.98 -14.81
N ASP A 183 -8.19 -11.20 -15.16
CA ASP A 183 -9.05 -12.36 -15.48
C ASP A 183 -8.97 -13.49 -14.44
#